data_7e1bdba63a5c4d1f9f76c66f2d33abe3
#
_entry.id   7e1bdba63a5c4d1f9f76c66f2d33abe3
#
_cell.length_a   1.000
_cell.length_b   1.000
_cell.length_c   1.000
_cell.angle_alpha   90.00
_cell.angle_beta   90.00
_cell.angle_gamma   90.00
#
_symmetry.space_group_name_H-M   'P 1'
#
loop_
_entity.id
_entity.type
_entity.pdbx_description
1 polymer ?
#
loop_
_entity_poly.entity_id
_entity_poly.type
_entity_poly.pdbx_seq_one_letter_code
_entity_poly.pdbx_strand_id
1 'polypeptide(L)'
;MSVDLEDYYCDLPFNEWGNYEERIKKITRRILTSFEKYNVKATFFTLGYIAEKHPELIEEIQSKGHEIASHGYHHLDLRKLTKSDFENDLKKSINILESVSNEKIIGFRAPFFS
;
A
#
# COMPACT_ATOMS: atom_id res chain seq x y z
N MET A 1 -9.32 3.60 -12.13
CA MET A 1 -8.62 2.34 -11.82
C MET A 1 -7.94 2.43 -10.45
N SER A 2 -8.05 1.40 -9.66
CA SER A 2 -7.39 1.34 -8.36
C SER A 2 -6.74 -0.03 -8.13
N VAL A 3 -5.67 -0.03 -7.34
CA VAL A 3 -4.91 -1.24 -6.99
C VAL A 3 -4.65 -1.20 -5.49
N ASP A 4 -4.84 -2.33 -4.83
CA ASP A 4 -4.39 -2.49 -3.45
C ASP A 4 -2.96 -3.03 -3.49
N LEU A 5 -2.01 -2.23 -3.04
CA LEU A 5 -0.59 -2.58 -3.06
C LEU A 5 -0.23 -3.34 -1.79
N GLU A 6 -0.32 -4.64 -1.88
CA GLU A 6 -0.06 -5.58 -0.80
C GLU A 6 0.45 -6.90 -1.39
N ASP A 7 1.11 -7.71 -0.57
CA ASP A 7 1.56 -9.02 -1.02
C ASP A 7 0.49 -10.08 -0.71
N TYR A 8 0.59 -11.25 -1.33
CA TYR A 8 -0.40 -12.32 -1.21
C TYR A 8 -0.61 -12.82 0.22
N TYR A 9 0.39 -12.64 1.10
CA TYR A 9 0.30 -13.08 2.49
C TYR A 9 -0.26 -12.01 3.45
N CYS A 10 -0.60 -10.83 2.96
CA CYS A 10 -1.02 -9.72 3.83
C CYS A 10 -2.40 -9.93 4.47
N ASP A 11 -3.18 -10.90 4.02
CA ASP A 11 -4.42 -11.30 4.68
C ASP A 11 -4.19 -12.13 5.94
N LEU A 12 -2.98 -12.63 6.14
CA LEU A 12 -2.59 -13.40 7.31
C LEU A 12 -2.19 -12.48 8.47
N PRO A 13 -2.15 -12.99 9.72
CA PRO A 13 -1.66 -12.20 10.84
C PRO A 13 -0.26 -11.62 10.57
N PHE A 14 -0.05 -10.38 10.96
CA PHE A 14 1.18 -9.63 10.67
C PHE A 14 2.45 -10.37 11.12
N ASN A 15 2.39 -11.06 12.28
CA ASN A 15 3.54 -11.79 12.80
C ASN A 15 3.95 -13.00 11.96
N GLU A 16 3.11 -13.41 11.00
CA GLU A 16 3.42 -14.52 10.10
C GLU A 16 4.05 -14.08 8.78
N TRP A 17 4.02 -12.78 8.47
CA TRP A 17 4.48 -12.27 7.16
C TRP A 17 5.93 -12.62 6.84
N GLY A 18 6.80 -12.67 7.85
CA GLY A 18 8.21 -13.03 7.66
C GLY A 18 8.46 -14.46 7.19
N ASN A 19 7.45 -15.33 7.25
CA ASN A 19 7.56 -16.73 6.83
C ASN A 19 7.33 -16.93 5.33
N TYR A 20 7.01 -15.88 4.59
CA TYR A 20 6.63 -15.96 3.19
C TYR A 20 7.57 -15.17 2.29
N GLU A 21 7.77 -15.70 1.08
CA GLU A 21 8.58 -15.00 0.06
C GLU A 21 7.80 -13.82 -0.49
N GLU A 22 8.47 -12.68 -0.62
CA GLU A 22 7.90 -11.49 -1.19
C GLU A 22 7.78 -11.57 -2.71
N ARG A 23 6.62 -11.19 -3.24
CA ARG A 23 6.37 -11.13 -4.67
C ARG A 23 5.96 -9.74 -5.14
N ILE A 24 5.85 -8.81 -4.20
CA ILE A 24 5.25 -7.49 -4.45
C ILE A 24 5.97 -6.72 -5.56
N LYS A 25 7.29 -6.69 -5.59
CA LYS A 25 8.05 -5.95 -6.61
C LYS A 25 7.79 -6.46 -8.00
N LYS A 26 7.87 -7.78 -8.19
CA LYS A 26 7.70 -8.42 -9.49
C LYS A 26 6.31 -8.22 -10.03
N ILE A 27 5.29 -8.43 -9.18
CA ILE A 27 3.90 -8.29 -9.59
C ILE A 27 3.58 -6.83 -9.91
N THR A 28 4.01 -5.90 -9.05
CA THR A 28 3.77 -4.48 -9.25
C THR A 28 4.39 -3.97 -10.55
N ARG A 29 5.62 -4.39 -10.86
CA ARG A 29 6.27 -3.99 -12.10
C ARG A 29 5.54 -4.51 -13.33
N ARG A 30 4.97 -5.71 -13.27
CA ARG A 30 4.13 -6.23 -14.35
C ARG A 30 2.87 -5.39 -14.52
N ILE A 31 2.22 -5.00 -13.44
CA ILE A 31 1.03 -4.14 -13.47
C ILE A 31 1.38 -2.77 -14.07
N LEU A 32 2.48 -2.16 -13.62
CA LEU A 32 2.93 -0.87 -14.14
C LEU A 32 3.22 -0.91 -15.64
N THR A 33 3.86 -1.98 -16.11
CA THR A 33 4.13 -2.18 -17.53
C THR A 33 2.83 -2.26 -18.33
N SER A 34 1.84 -3.01 -17.84
CA SER A 34 0.53 -3.14 -18.48
C SER A 34 -0.20 -1.80 -18.51
N PHE A 35 -0.18 -1.03 -17.43
CA PHE A 35 -0.82 0.28 -17.36
C PHE A 35 -0.17 1.28 -18.33
N GLU A 36 1.15 1.25 -18.44
CA GLU A 36 1.87 2.10 -19.39
C GLU A 36 1.50 1.76 -20.82
N LYS A 37 1.45 0.46 -21.15
CA LYS A 37 1.09 -0.02 -22.49
C LYS A 37 -0.30 0.45 -22.92
N TYR A 38 -1.26 0.45 -22.01
CA TYR A 38 -2.64 0.84 -22.30
C TYR A 38 -2.99 2.26 -21.88
N ASN A 39 -2.00 3.05 -21.49
CA ASN A 39 -2.15 4.43 -21.04
C ASN A 39 -3.19 4.59 -19.91
N VAL A 40 -3.12 3.71 -18.93
CA VAL A 40 -4.02 3.70 -17.77
C VAL A 40 -3.32 4.35 -16.59
N LYS A 41 -4.00 5.27 -15.90
CA LYS A 41 -3.57 5.83 -14.62
C LYS A 41 -4.43 5.25 -13.50
N ALA A 42 -3.82 5.03 -12.34
CA ALA A 42 -4.48 4.38 -11.20
C ALA A 42 -4.10 5.03 -9.88
N THR A 43 -4.92 4.76 -8.86
CA THR A 43 -4.60 5.05 -7.47
C THR A 43 -4.13 3.75 -6.83
N PHE A 44 -2.95 3.76 -6.22
CA PHE A 44 -2.38 2.63 -5.51
C PHE A 44 -2.60 2.83 -4.01
N PHE A 45 -3.57 2.09 -3.46
CA PHE A 45 -3.82 2.05 -2.03
C PHE A 45 -2.77 1.17 -1.38
N THR A 46 -1.82 1.78 -0.71
CA THR A 46 -0.54 1.19 -0.34
C THR A 46 -0.44 0.95 1.15
N LEU A 47 -0.04 -0.26 1.54
CA LEU A 47 0.31 -0.54 2.94
C LEU A 47 1.57 0.22 3.33
N GLY A 48 1.54 0.88 4.48
CA GLY A 48 2.72 1.55 5.03
C GLY A 48 3.91 0.61 5.19
N TYR A 49 3.63 -0.64 5.56
CA TYR A 49 4.64 -1.70 5.65
C TYR A 49 5.41 -1.87 4.33
N ILE A 50 4.69 -1.91 3.20
CA ILE A 50 5.31 -2.07 1.88
C ILE A 50 6.14 -0.83 1.53
N ALA A 51 5.63 0.36 1.79
CA ALA A 51 6.35 1.61 1.51
C ALA A 51 7.62 1.74 2.33
N GLU A 52 7.59 1.35 3.60
CA GLU A 52 8.75 1.38 4.48
C GLU A 52 9.83 0.41 4.01
N LYS A 53 9.42 -0.78 3.59
CA LYS A 53 10.32 -1.84 3.17
C LYS A 53 10.86 -1.64 1.76
N HIS A 54 10.05 -1.06 0.88
CA HIS A 54 10.37 -0.88 -0.54
C HIS A 54 10.08 0.56 -1.02
N PRO A 55 10.79 1.57 -0.48
CA PRO A 55 10.55 2.96 -0.89
C PRO A 55 10.78 3.17 -2.38
N GLU A 56 11.71 2.46 -2.99
CA GLU A 56 11.98 2.55 -4.43
C GLU A 56 10.78 2.16 -5.28
N LEU A 57 9.95 1.24 -4.80
CA LEU A 57 8.75 0.82 -5.51
C LEU A 57 7.71 1.94 -5.56
N ILE A 58 7.58 2.69 -4.46
CA ILE A 58 6.68 3.84 -4.40
C ILE A 58 7.13 4.92 -5.38
N GLU A 59 8.43 5.18 -5.46
CA GLU A 59 8.99 6.12 -6.41
C GLU A 59 8.72 5.70 -7.86
N GLU A 60 8.86 4.41 -8.17
CA GLU A 60 8.54 3.88 -9.51
C GLU A 60 7.07 4.12 -9.87
N ILE A 61 6.15 3.83 -8.94
CA ILE A 61 4.72 4.02 -9.14
C ILE A 61 4.40 5.48 -9.44
N GLN A 62 4.96 6.40 -8.65
CA GLN A 62 4.74 7.84 -8.85
C GLN A 62 5.36 8.35 -10.15
N SER A 63 6.55 7.86 -10.51
CA SER A 63 7.23 8.27 -11.75
C SER A 63 6.44 7.93 -12.99
N LYS A 64 5.56 6.94 -12.90
CA LYS A 64 4.64 6.54 -13.97
C LYS A 64 3.32 7.32 -13.95
N GLY A 65 3.17 8.28 -13.05
CA GLY A 65 2.02 9.17 -12.99
C GLY A 65 0.82 8.65 -12.20
N HIS A 66 1.02 7.63 -11.36
CA HIS A 66 -0.04 7.08 -10.51
C HIS A 66 -0.10 7.78 -9.16
N GLU A 67 -1.29 7.77 -8.55
CA GLU A 67 -1.50 8.32 -7.22
C GLU A 67 -1.18 7.28 -6.14
N ILE A 68 -0.59 7.73 -5.02
CA ILE A 68 -0.39 6.92 -3.82
C ILE A 68 -1.43 7.31 -2.78
N ALA A 69 -2.10 6.31 -2.23
CA ALA A 69 -3.07 6.46 -1.14
C ALA A 69 -2.79 5.42 -0.06
N SER A 70 -3.42 5.55 1.10
CA SER A 70 -3.19 4.65 2.22
C SER A 70 -4.12 3.44 2.21
N HIS A 71 -3.57 2.27 2.55
CA HIS A 71 -4.32 1.04 2.83
C HIS A 71 -4.07 0.57 4.28
N GLY A 72 -3.70 1.52 5.17
CA GLY A 72 -3.24 1.22 6.51
C GLY A 72 -1.78 0.79 6.52
N TYR A 73 -1.27 0.46 7.70
CA TYR A 73 0.11 -0.02 7.84
C TYR A 73 0.19 -1.56 7.88
N HIS A 74 -0.65 -2.19 8.73
CA HIS A 74 -0.57 -3.62 9.03
C HIS A 74 -1.65 -4.48 8.34
N HIS A 75 -2.46 -3.92 7.46
CA HIS A 75 -3.60 -4.60 6.81
C HIS A 75 -4.58 -5.18 7.85
N LEU A 76 -5.06 -4.32 8.76
CA LEU A 76 -5.94 -4.73 9.86
C LEU A 76 -7.41 -4.57 9.50
N ASP A 77 -8.24 -5.50 10.01
CA ASP A 77 -9.69 -5.42 9.88
C ASP A 77 -10.22 -4.36 10.86
N LEU A 78 -10.75 -3.25 10.34
CA LEU A 78 -11.20 -2.13 11.17
C LEU A 78 -12.33 -2.50 12.13
N ARG A 79 -13.13 -3.53 11.79
CA ARG A 79 -14.21 -3.99 12.65
C ARG A 79 -13.71 -4.57 13.97
N LYS A 80 -12.44 -4.96 14.02
CA LYS A 80 -11.79 -5.58 15.18
C LYS A 80 -10.92 -4.60 15.97
N LEU A 81 -10.81 -3.35 15.52
CA LEU A 81 -9.93 -2.36 16.11
C LEU A 81 -10.71 -1.39 16.99
N THR A 82 -10.04 -0.89 18.04
CA THR A 82 -10.52 0.31 18.74
C THR A 82 -10.28 1.53 17.86
N LYS A 83 -10.95 2.64 18.16
CA LYS A 83 -10.73 3.92 17.48
C LYS A 83 -9.25 4.34 17.58
N SER A 84 -8.66 4.17 18.77
CA SER A 84 -7.26 4.52 19.01
C SER A 84 -6.31 3.68 18.16
N ASP A 85 -6.54 2.36 18.07
CA ASP A 85 -5.72 1.46 17.26
C ASP A 85 -5.81 1.83 15.77
N PHE A 86 -7.01 2.14 15.30
CA PHE A 86 -7.20 2.57 13.92
C PHE A 86 -6.47 3.88 13.62
N GLU A 87 -6.61 4.88 14.49
CA GLU A 87 -5.94 6.17 14.33
C GLU A 87 -4.42 6.02 14.31
N ASN A 88 -3.88 5.19 15.19
CA ASN A 88 -2.43 4.95 15.25
C ASN A 88 -1.91 4.27 14.00
N ASP A 89 -2.62 3.24 13.52
CA ASP A 89 -2.24 2.52 12.31
C ASP A 89 -2.29 3.44 11.08
N LEU A 90 -3.35 4.23 10.95
CA LEU A 90 -3.53 5.17 9.85
C LEU A 90 -2.46 6.27 9.88
N LYS A 91 -2.20 6.87 11.03
CA LYS A 91 -1.17 7.90 11.18
C LYS A 91 0.21 7.37 10.80
N LYS A 92 0.55 6.18 11.26
CA LYS A 92 1.83 5.53 10.92
C LYS A 92 1.94 5.34 9.41
N SER A 93 0.90 4.85 8.79
CA SER A 93 0.84 4.65 7.34
C SER A 93 1.03 5.96 6.58
N ILE A 94 0.25 6.99 6.91
CA ILE A 94 0.31 8.29 6.24
C ILE A 94 1.69 8.92 6.39
N ASN A 95 2.26 8.91 7.58
CA ASN A 95 3.58 9.49 7.82
C ASN A 95 4.66 8.83 6.96
N ILE A 96 4.64 7.51 6.86
CA ILE A 96 5.59 6.76 6.04
C ILE A 96 5.37 7.06 4.55
N LEU A 97 4.13 6.99 4.09
CA LEU A 97 3.81 7.24 2.68
C LEU A 97 4.17 8.66 2.25
N GLU A 98 3.89 9.66 3.08
CA GLU A 98 4.26 11.05 2.79
C GLU A 98 5.77 11.26 2.77
N SER A 99 6.49 10.59 3.68
CA SER A 99 7.95 10.64 3.73
C SER A 99 8.60 10.03 2.48
N VAL A 100 8.10 8.88 2.04
CA VAL A 100 8.64 8.15 0.90
C VAL A 100 8.24 8.80 -0.43
N SER A 101 6.98 9.19 -0.56
CA SER A 101 6.44 9.75 -1.81
C SER A 101 6.73 11.23 -1.97
N ASN A 102 7.02 11.93 -0.89
CA ASN A 102 7.19 13.38 -0.86
C ASN A 102 5.95 14.12 -1.36
N GLU A 103 4.78 13.52 -1.19
CA GLU A 103 3.47 14.07 -1.53
C GLU A 103 2.49 13.92 -0.37
N LYS A 104 1.47 14.76 -0.33
CA LYS A 104 0.40 14.66 0.67
C LYS A 104 -0.51 13.49 0.32
N ILE A 105 -0.79 12.63 1.30
CA ILE A 105 -1.69 11.48 1.14
C ILE A 105 -3.11 11.92 1.50
N ILE A 106 -4.04 11.79 0.56
CA ILE A 106 -5.43 12.23 0.72
C ILE A 106 -6.45 11.10 0.57
N GLY A 107 -6.05 9.90 0.14
CA GLY A 107 -6.94 8.76 -0.05
C GLY A 107 -6.66 7.63 0.92
N PHE A 108 -7.72 6.89 1.28
CA PHE A 108 -7.63 5.72 2.14
C PHE A 108 -8.66 4.68 1.72
N ARG A 109 -8.24 3.40 1.73
CA ARG A 109 -9.13 2.25 1.58
C ARG A 109 -8.89 1.28 2.72
N ALA A 110 -9.96 0.88 3.40
CA ALA A 110 -9.89 -0.06 4.52
C ALA A 110 -9.57 -1.48 4.02
N PRO A 111 -8.65 -2.20 4.70
CA PRO A 111 -8.45 -3.62 4.43
C PRO A 111 -9.74 -4.43 4.65
N PHE A 112 -9.90 -5.52 3.89
CA PHE A 112 -11.08 -6.40 3.97
C PHE A 112 -12.41 -5.69 3.73
N PHE A 113 -12.39 -4.51 3.09
CA PHE A 113 -13.59 -3.68 2.91
C PHE A 113 -14.30 -3.37 4.23
N SER A 114 -13.56 -3.31 5.31
CA SER A 114 -14.09 -3.02 6.66
C SER A 114 -14.30 -1.51 6.98
#